data_bfba9d2262f9af2004a4b8a9a5737713
#
_entry.id   bfba9d2262f9af2004a4b8a9a5737713
#
_cell.length_a   1.000
_cell.length_b   1.000
_cell.length_c   1.000
_cell.angle_alpha   90.00
_cell.angle_beta   90.00
_cell.angle_gamma   90.00
#
_symmetry.space_group_name_H-M   'P 1'
#
loop_
_entity.id
_entity.type
_entity.pdbx_description
1 polymer ?
#
loop_
_entity_poly.entity_id
_entity_poly.type
_entity_poly.pdbx_seq_one_letter_code
_entity_poly.pdbx_strand_id
1 'polypeptide(L)'
;FLLLLLLLLAAVPSEAADTVSVDVGAVYASNEGTSIDPALGTIRGKLYSMFNYTSYRMLERKRRSLSVGETGEFELPDRRTMRATPLPARGDKVRLLIQISDGQRKLLTTTLGLRRGGMVLVGGPSHKAGVLILIISAE
;
A
#
# COMPACT_ATOMS: atom_id res chain seq x y z
N PHE A 1 -32.18 9.96 54.98
CA PHE A 1 -30.77 9.86 54.56
C PHE A 1 -30.72 9.53 53.09
N LEU A 2 -30.46 10.56 52.28
CA LEU A 2 -30.26 10.39 50.85
C LEU A 2 -28.79 10.08 50.62
N LEU A 3 -28.45 8.82 50.33
CA LEU A 3 -27.11 8.44 49.94
C LEU A 3 -26.97 8.79 48.47
N LEU A 4 -26.36 9.94 48.19
CA LEU A 4 -26.02 10.34 46.81
C LEU A 4 -24.81 9.51 46.38
N LEU A 5 -25.07 8.38 45.69
CA LEU A 5 -24.02 7.59 45.05
C LEU A 5 -23.58 8.36 43.81
N LEU A 6 -22.50 9.13 43.97
CA LEU A 6 -21.87 9.82 42.86
C LEU A 6 -21.15 8.76 42.02
N LEU A 7 -21.80 8.27 40.97
CA LEU A 7 -21.16 7.40 39.98
C LEU A 7 -20.16 8.24 39.20
N LEU A 8 -18.89 8.20 39.61
CA LEU A 8 -17.82 8.76 38.81
C LEU A 8 -17.69 7.88 37.56
N LEU A 9 -18.31 8.30 36.47
CA LEU A 9 -18.03 7.74 35.16
C LEU A 9 -16.61 8.19 34.80
N ALA A 10 -15.63 7.35 35.07
CA ALA A 10 -14.30 7.55 34.54
C ALA A 10 -14.41 7.39 33.03
N ALA A 11 -14.37 8.51 32.29
CA ALA A 11 -14.21 8.48 30.86
C ALA A 11 -12.83 7.85 30.57
N VAL A 12 -12.83 6.62 30.12
CA VAL A 12 -11.62 5.99 29.57
C VAL A 12 -11.28 6.76 28.29
N PRO A 13 -10.09 7.41 28.21
CA PRO A 13 -9.69 8.03 26.94
C PRO A 13 -9.65 6.94 25.89
N SER A 14 -10.54 7.01 24.89
CA SER A 14 -10.42 6.16 23.72
C SER A 14 -9.19 6.66 22.96
N GLU A 15 -8.11 5.91 23.02
CA GLU A 15 -6.99 6.12 22.12
C GLU A 15 -7.53 5.95 20.70
N ALA A 16 -7.51 7.02 19.91
CA ALA A 16 -7.79 6.92 18.50
C ALA A 16 -6.74 5.95 17.94
N ALA A 17 -7.18 4.83 17.39
CA ALA A 17 -6.29 3.90 16.74
C ALA A 17 -5.50 4.65 15.66
N ASP A 18 -4.17 4.51 15.66
CA ASP A 18 -3.33 5.06 14.61
C ASP A 18 -3.83 4.55 13.27
N THR A 19 -4.16 5.47 12.40
CA THR A 19 -4.59 5.17 11.04
C THR A 19 -3.50 5.52 10.05
N VAL A 20 -3.36 4.69 9.05
CA VAL A 20 -2.43 4.86 7.95
C VAL A 20 -3.24 4.88 6.65
N SER A 21 -3.07 5.94 5.86
CA SER A 21 -3.64 6.00 4.52
C SER A 21 -2.68 5.32 3.56
N VAL A 22 -3.07 4.17 3.02
CA VAL A 22 -2.27 3.38 2.09
C VAL A 22 -2.76 3.60 0.68
N ASP A 23 -1.86 4.02 -0.20
CA ASP A 23 -2.13 4.26 -1.62
C ASP A 23 -1.34 3.24 -2.45
N VAL A 24 -2.02 2.56 -3.34
CA VAL A 24 -1.43 1.54 -4.21
C VAL A 24 -1.74 1.84 -5.66
N GLY A 25 -0.70 2.07 -6.45
CA GLY A 25 -0.78 2.18 -7.90
C GLY A 25 -0.25 0.91 -8.55
N ALA A 26 -0.98 0.39 -9.53
CA ALA A 26 -0.54 -0.73 -10.36
C ALA A 26 -0.10 -0.21 -11.72
N VAL A 27 1.17 -0.39 -12.05
CA VAL A 27 1.78 0.06 -13.29
C VAL A 27 2.13 -1.14 -14.15
N TYR A 28 1.73 -1.09 -15.40
CA TYR A 28 2.15 -2.06 -16.40
C TYR A 28 3.45 -1.59 -17.07
N ALA A 29 4.50 -2.34 -16.86
CA ALA A 29 5.80 -2.11 -17.47
C ALA A 29 6.04 -3.15 -18.56
N SER A 30 6.38 -2.70 -19.77
CA SER A 30 6.63 -3.56 -20.91
C SER A 30 7.66 -2.94 -21.86
N ASN A 31 8.08 -3.72 -22.84
CA ASN A 31 8.90 -3.24 -23.94
C ASN A 31 8.08 -3.01 -25.24
N GLU A 32 6.76 -2.97 -25.09
CA GLU A 32 5.84 -2.69 -26.18
C GLU A 32 5.65 -1.16 -26.30
N GLY A 33 6.47 -0.52 -27.12
CA GLY A 33 6.48 0.92 -27.28
C GLY A 33 7.45 1.61 -26.33
N THR A 34 7.41 2.94 -26.32
CA THR A 34 8.35 3.79 -25.57
C THR A 34 7.66 4.89 -24.80
N SER A 35 6.36 4.74 -24.54
CA SER A 35 5.61 5.77 -23.84
C SER A 35 5.62 5.58 -22.33
N ILE A 36 5.61 6.72 -21.63
CA ILE A 36 5.39 6.74 -20.19
C ILE A 36 4.15 7.58 -19.91
N ASP A 37 3.28 7.02 -19.04
CA ASP A 37 2.06 7.70 -18.64
C ASP A 37 2.40 9.02 -17.93
N PRO A 38 1.80 10.16 -18.32
CA PRO A 38 2.01 11.43 -17.63
C PRO A 38 1.76 11.39 -16.12
N ALA A 39 0.86 10.53 -15.65
CA ALA A 39 0.63 10.32 -14.23
C ALA A 39 1.86 9.81 -13.47
N LEU A 40 2.85 9.26 -14.18
CA LEU A 40 4.09 8.72 -13.62
C LEU A 40 5.27 9.70 -13.76
N GLY A 41 5.01 10.94 -14.19
CA GLY A 41 6.07 11.91 -14.50
C GLY A 41 7.03 12.17 -13.36
N THR A 42 6.54 12.24 -12.12
CA THR A 42 7.38 12.51 -10.93
C THR A 42 8.30 11.35 -10.56
N ILE A 43 7.98 10.13 -10.96
CA ILE A 43 8.78 8.93 -10.66
C ILE A 43 9.45 8.32 -11.88
N ARG A 44 9.41 9.00 -13.01
CA ARG A 44 9.98 8.54 -14.27
C ARG A 44 11.44 8.09 -14.12
N GLY A 45 12.27 8.91 -13.48
CA GLY A 45 13.68 8.59 -13.26
C GLY A 45 13.88 7.34 -12.42
N LYS A 46 13.06 7.16 -11.37
CA LYS A 46 13.08 5.95 -10.54
C LYS A 46 12.70 4.70 -11.34
N LEU A 47 11.65 4.77 -12.13
CA LEU A 47 11.21 3.65 -12.94
C LEU A 47 12.30 3.19 -13.90
N TYR A 48 12.91 4.13 -14.63
CA TYR A 48 13.99 3.80 -15.57
C TYR A 48 15.28 3.33 -14.89
N SER A 49 15.56 3.81 -13.68
CA SER A 49 16.76 3.38 -12.95
C SER A 49 16.62 2.00 -12.28
N MET A 50 15.41 1.63 -11.89
CA MET A 50 15.16 0.39 -11.16
C MET A 50 14.71 -0.77 -12.04
N PHE A 51 14.05 -0.47 -13.18
CA PHE A 51 13.43 -1.46 -14.04
C PHE A 51 13.91 -1.29 -15.49
N ASN A 52 14.03 -2.40 -16.19
CA ASN A 52 14.55 -2.42 -17.56
C ASN A 52 13.42 -2.58 -18.58
N TYR A 53 12.51 -1.60 -18.60
CA TYR A 53 11.40 -1.56 -19.54
C TYR A 53 11.36 -0.21 -20.25
N THR A 54 10.71 -0.16 -21.42
CA THR A 54 10.63 1.06 -22.25
C THR A 54 9.29 1.75 -22.16
N SER A 55 8.26 1.07 -21.68
CA SER A 55 6.90 1.59 -21.57
C SER A 55 6.34 1.35 -20.17
N TYR A 56 5.74 2.38 -19.59
CA TYR A 56 5.14 2.34 -18.26
C TYR A 56 3.76 2.99 -18.31
N ARG A 57 2.73 2.23 -17.93
CA ARG A 57 1.35 2.72 -17.95
C ARG A 57 0.66 2.44 -16.62
N MET A 58 0.07 3.48 -16.03
CA MET A 58 -0.77 3.34 -14.84
C MET A 58 -2.08 2.63 -15.23
N LEU A 59 -2.34 1.48 -14.64
CA LEU A 59 -3.58 0.73 -14.87
C LEU A 59 -4.67 1.13 -13.89
N GLU A 60 -4.33 1.21 -12.61
CA GLU A 60 -5.28 1.58 -11.56
C GLU A 60 -4.55 2.10 -10.32
N ARG A 61 -5.29 2.85 -9.53
CA ARG A 61 -4.81 3.40 -8.27
C ARG A 61 -5.92 3.34 -7.25
N LYS A 62 -5.60 2.83 -6.06
CA LYS A 62 -6.56 2.69 -4.96
C LYS A 62 -5.95 3.21 -3.66
N ARG A 63 -6.80 3.79 -2.83
CA ARG A 63 -6.42 4.29 -1.51
C ARG A 63 -7.35 3.73 -0.44
N ARG A 64 -6.78 3.32 0.68
CA ARG A 64 -7.53 2.90 1.86
C ARG A 64 -6.91 3.45 3.13
N SER A 65 -7.78 3.82 4.07
CA SER A 65 -7.39 4.18 5.43
C SER A 65 -7.49 2.94 6.31
N LEU A 66 -6.37 2.54 6.89
CA LEU A 66 -6.26 1.30 7.69
C LEU A 66 -5.73 1.63 9.08
N SER A 67 -6.34 1.03 10.09
CA SER A 67 -5.80 1.06 11.45
C SER A 67 -4.64 0.07 11.58
N VAL A 68 -3.73 0.34 12.53
CA VAL A 68 -2.66 -0.61 12.85
C VAL A 68 -3.28 -1.97 13.23
N GLY A 69 -2.85 -3.03 12.58
CA GLY A 69 -3.38 -4.38 12.74
C GLY A 69 -4.55 -4.72 11.83
N GLU A 70 -5.16 -3.75 11.18
CA GLU A 70 -6.25 -3.97 10.22
C GLU A 70 -5.69 -4.33 8.85
N THR A 71 -6.22 -5.37 8.24
CA THR A 71 -5.83 -5.78 6.89
C THR A 71 -6.79 -5.22 5.85
N GLY A 72 -6.27 -4.45 4.90
CA GLY A 72 -7.00 -3.98 3.73
C GLY A 72 -6.70 -4.83 2.51
N GLU A 73 -7.71 -5.08 1.70
CA GLU A 73 -7.55 -5.78 0.43
C GLU A 73 -7.57 -4.78 -0.72
N PHE A 74 -6.65 -4.96 -1.65
CA PHE A 74 -6.55 -4.22 -2.90
C PHE A 74 -6.62 -5.21 -4.05
N GLU A 75 -7.63 -5.11 -4.88
CA GLU A 75 -7.68 -5.90 -6.09
C GLU A 75 -6.68 -5.38 -7.10
N LEU A 76 -5.90 -6.29 -7.67
CA LEU A 76 -4.91 -6.01 -8.70
C LEU A 76 -5.39 -6.57 -10.04
N PRO A 77 -4.81 -6.12 -11.17
CA PRO A 77 -5.08 -6.72 -12.45
C PRO A 77 -4.83 -8.23 -12.48
N ASP A 78 -5.56 -8.96 -13.34
CA ASP A 78 -5.47 -10.41 -13.52
C ASP A 78 -5.88 -11.24 -12.30
N ARG A 79 -6.90 -10.80 -11.57
CA ARG A 79 -7.50 -11.51 -10.43
C ARG A 79 -6.53 -11.73 -9.28
N ARG A 80 -5.51 -10.90 -9.16
CA ARG A 80 -4.60 -10.92 -8.04
C ARG A 80 -5.09 -10.01 -6.95
N THR A 81 -4.70 -10.32 -5.72
CA THR A 81 -5.08 -9.54 -4.55
C THR A 81 -3.84 -9.18 -3.76
N MET A 82 -3.73 -7.93 -3.37
CA MET A 82 -2.75 -7.48 -2.40
C MET A 82 -3.44 -7.22 -1.07
N ARG A 83 -2.89 -7.75 0.01
CA ARG A 83 -3.29 -7.44 1.37
C ARG A 83 -2.22 -6.62 2.03
N ALA A 84 -2.62 -5.52 2.65
CA ALA A 84 -1.74 -4.65 3.40
C ALA A 84 -2.21 -4.54 4.84
N THR A 85 -1.31 -4.75 5.77
CA THR A 85 -1.58 -4.63 7.20
C THR A 85 -0.57 -3.68 7.81
N PRO A 86 -0.98 -2.50 8.28
CA PRO A 86 -0.07 -1.63 9.04
C PRO A 86 0.36 -2.31 10.33
N LEU A 87 1.66 -2.30 10.58
CA LEU A 87 2.29 -2.82 11.79
C LEU A 87 2.65 -1.68 12.73
N PRO A 88 2.81 -1.94 14.03
CA PRO A 88 3.28 -0.92 14.95
C PRO A 88 4.63 -0.35 14.51
N ALA A 89 4.74 0.98 14.51
CA ALA A 89 5.95 1.71 14.14
C ALA A 89 6.05 2.98 14.98
N ARG A 90 7.24 3.56 15.07
CA ARG A 90 7.52 4.74 15.87
C ARG A 90 7.81 5.96 15.01
N GLY A 91 7.40 7.13 15.51
CA GLY A 91 7.67 8.42 14.87
C GLY A 91 6.98 8.56 13.52
N ASP A 92 7.73 8.99 12.52
CA ASP A 92 7.27 9.18 11.16
C ASP A 92 7.37 7.91 10.28
N LYS A 93 7.69 6.78 10.89
CA LYS A 93 7.83 5.52 10.17
C LYS A 93 6.50 4.80 10.01
N VAL A 94 6.33 4.16 8.87
CA VAL A 94 5.24 3.25 8.57
C VAL A 94 5.83 1.89 8.23
N ARG A 95 5.26 0.84 8.79
CA ARG A 95 5.60 -0.54 8.44
C ARG A 95 4.35 -1.21 7.92
N LEU A 96 4.47 -1.86 6.78
CA LEU A 96 3.35 -2.55 6.13
C LEU A 96 3.73 -4.00 5.86
N LEU A 97 2.92 -4.92 6.37
CA LEU A 97 2.96 -6.31 5.93
C LEU A 97 2.20 -6.39 4.61
N ILE A 98 2.89 -6.79 3.55
CA ILE A 98 2.32 -6.90 2.21
C ILE A 98 2.28 -8.37 1.81
N GLN A 99 1.11 -8.81 1.38
CA GLN A 99 0.90 -10.16 0.86
C GLN A 99 0.20 -10.06 -0.50
N ILE A 100 0.79 -10.65 -1.52
CA ILE A 100 0.21 -10.72 -2.86
C ILE A 100 -0.11 -12.16 -3.17
N SER A 101 -1.31 -12.41 -3.64
CA SER A 101 -1.80 -13.74 -4.00
C SER A 101 -2.52 -13.74 -5.33
N ASP A 102 -2.51 -14.89 -5.96
CA ASP A 102 -3.28 -15.23 -7.16
C ASP A 102 -4.25 -16.35 -6.75
N GLY A 103 -5.50 -16.00 -6.48
CA GLY A 103 -6.43 -16.92 -5.84
C GLY A 103 -5.90 -17.39 -4.49
N GLN A 104 -5.72 -18.69 -4.29
CA GLN A 104 -5.14 -19.26 -3.06
C GLN A 104 -3.62 -19.35 -3.07
N ARG A 105 -3.00 -19.07 -4.21
CA ARG A 105 -1.56 -19.17 -4.38
C ARG A 105 -0.88 -17.89 -3.90
N LYS A 106 -0.02 -18.00 -2.89
CA LYS A 106 0.78 -16.87 -2.42
C LYS A 106 1.95 -16.62 -3.36
N LEU A 107 2.07 -15.39 -3.85
CA LEU A 107 3.14 -14.97 -4.74
C LEU A 107 4.25 -14.25 -4.02
N LEU A 108 3.90 -13.43 -3.02
CA LEU A 108 4.86 -12.61 -2.27
C LEU A 108 4.32 -12.34 -0.88
N THR A 109 5.21 -12.41 0.11
CA THR A 109 4.98 -11.90 1.46
C THR A 109 6.21 -11.13 1.89
N THR A 110 6.04 -9.87 2.25
CA THR A 110 7.16 -9.01 2.66
C THR A 110 6.69 -7.94 3.63
N THR A 111 7.62 -7.41 4.41
CA THR A 111 7.38 -6.24 5.26
C THR A 111 8.12 -5.06 4.67
N LEU A 112 7.40 -3.98 4.39
CA LEU A 112 7.95 -2.73 3.88
C LEU A 112 8.06 -1.72 5.01
N GLY A 113 9.19 -1.03 5.07
CA GLY A 113 9.39 0.13 5.92
C GLY A 113 9.51 1.38 5.06
N LEU A 114 8.72 2.40 5.38
CA LEU A 114 8.78 3.69 4.70
C LEU A 114 8.48 4.82 5.68
N ARG A 115 8.83 6.02 5.30
CA ARG A 115 8.42 7.21 6.06
C ARG A 115 7.01 7.64 5.64
N ARG A 116 6.30 8.30 6.53
CA ARG A 116 5.03 8.95 6.18
C ARG A 116 5.25 9.93 5.03
N GLY A 117 4.42 9.82 4.00
CA GLY A 117 4.59 10.55 2.75
C GLY A 117 5.62 9.94 1.80
N GLY A 118 6.27 8.86 2.21
CA GLY A 118 7.22 8.13 1.39
C GLY A 118 6.57 7.14 0.42
N MET A 119 7.39 6.60 -0.45
CA MET A 119 6.96 5.71 -1.53
C MET A 119 7.96 4.58 -1.71
N VAL A 120 7.43 3.39 -1.97
CA VAL A 120 8.22 2.20 -2.32
C VAL A 120 7.70 1.63 -3.64
N LEU A 121 8.62 1.27 -4.52
CA LEU A 121 8.30 0.58 -5.76
C LEU A 121 8.61 -0.91 -5.58
N VAL A 122 7.63 -1.75 -5.83
CA VAL A 122 7.76 -3.20 -5.71
C VAL A 122 7.54 -3.84 -7.07
N GLY A 123 8.52 -4.58 -7.54
CA GLY A 123 8.36 -5.42 -8.73
C GLY A 123 7.38 -6.54 -8.43
N GLY A 124 6.29 -6.55 -9.14
CA GLY A 124 5.21 -7.51 -8.96
C GLY A 124 5.27 -8.67 -9.94
N PRO A 125 4.17 -9.40 -10.04
CA PRO A 125 4.10 -10.58 -10.90
C PRO A 125 4.09 -10.23 -12.38
N SER A 126 4.36 -11.23 -13.20
CA SER A 126 4.23 -11.13 -14.66
C SER A 126 2.80 -10.73 -15.04
N HIS A 127 2.68 -9.88 -16.03
CA HIS A 127 1.42 -9.41 -16.57
C HIS A 127 1.56 -9.22 -18.08
N LYS A 128 0.75 -9.95 -18.88
CA LYS A 128 0.86 -9.91 -20.33
C LYS A 128 2.32 -10.10 -20.80
N ALA A 129 2.83 -9.21 -21.63
CA ALA A 129 4.21 -9.24 -22.14
C ALA A 129 5.24 -8.55 -21.23
N GLY A 130 4.85 -8.16 -20.02
CA GLY A 130 5.71 -7.45 -19.08
C GLY A 130 5.46 -7.84 -17.64
N VAL A 131 5.52 -6.85 -16.75
CA VAL A 131 5.30 -7.05 -15.31
C VAL A 131 4.41 -5.96 -14.75
N LEU A 132 3.79 -6.25 -13.61
CA LEU A 132 3.19 -5.21 -12.77
C LEU A 132 4.25 -4.65 -11.84
N ILE A 133 4.29 -3.35 -11.73
CA ILE A 133 5.05 -2.65 -10.69
C ILE A 133 4.04 -2.01 -9.75
N LEU A 134 4.18 -2.25 -8.46
CA LEU A 134 3.32 -1.66 -7.45
C LEU A 134 4.01 -0.44 -6.86
N ILE A 135 3.31 0.67 -6.87
CA ILE A 135 3.72 1.92 -6.22
C ILE A 135 2.95 2.01 -4.92
N ILE A 136 3.63 1.82 -3.80
CA ILE A 136 3.01 1.83 -2.47
C ILE A 136 3.49 3.05 -1.71
N SER A 137 2.56 3.87 -1.29
CA SER A 137 2.82 5.02 -0.44
C SER A 137 1.88 5.01 0.77
N ALA A 138 2.28 5.69 1.83
CA ALA A 138 1.52 5.73 3.07
C ALA A 138 1.68 7.08 3.78
N GLU A 139 0.59 7.52 4.33
CA GLU A 139 0.52 8.73 5.17
C GLU A 139 -0.19 8.47 6.50
#